data_b51e41af19fed94c5aafd4cb9ae183c6
#
_entry.id   b51e41af19fed94c5aafd4cb9ae183c6
#
_cell.length_a   1.000
_cell.length_b   1.000
_cell.length_c   1.000
_cell.angle_alpha   90.00
_cell.angle_beta   90.00
_cell.angle_gamma   90.00
#
_symmetry.space_group_name_H-M   'P 1'
#
loop_
_entity.id
_entity.type
_entity.pdbx_description
1 polymer ?
#
loop_
_entity_poly.entity_id
_entity_poly.type
_entity_poly.pdbx_seq_one_letter_code
_entity_poly.pdbx_strand_id
1 'polypeptide(L)'
;DLRIFSIASALEEGYSIERIHELTKIDPWFLGKLKNIVDYKIKLSTYNKIEDLPEDVLRQAKVLGFSDFQIARFVLKSNGNMEKENLAVRAHRKALGILPAVKRINTVASEHPELTNYLYMTYATTGYDVNYYKNEKSVVVLGSGAYRIGSSVEFDWCSVNAVQTARKLGYKSIMINYNPETVSTDYDMCDRLYFDELSFERVLD
;
A
#
# COMPACT_ATOMS: atom_id res chain seq x y z
N ASP A 1 20.41 5.66 -6.38
CA ASP A 1 18.94 5.58 -6.26
C ASP A 1 18.33 4.40 -7.04
N LEU A 2 19.02 3.90 -8.10
CA LEU A 2 18.55 2.73 -8.86
C LEU A 2 19.10 1.39 -8.34
N ARG A 3 19.87 1.39 -7.27
CA ARG A 3 20.57 0.21 -6.76
C ARG A 3 19.63 -0.96 -6.49
N ILE A 4 18.47 -0.71 -5.89
CA ILE A 4 17.51 -1.76 -5.58
C ILE A 4 16.98 -2.47 -6.84
N PHE A 5 16.75 -1.71 -7.91
CA PHE A 5 16.31 -2.27 -9.20
C PHE A 5 17.41 -3.09 -9.87
N SER A 6 18.67 -2.62 -9.78
CA SER A 6 19.82 -3.38 -10.29
C SER A 6 20.02 -4.70 -9.53
N ILE A 7 19.81 -4.70 -8.21
CA ILE A 7 19.85 -5.92 -7.40
C ILE A 7 18.70 -6.88 -7.79
N ALA A 8 17.49 -6.36 -7.98
CA ALA A 8 16.37 -7.18 -8.41
C ALA A 8 16.65 -7.82 -9.79
N SER A 9 17.17 -7.05 -10.74
CA SER A 9 17.57 -7.58 -12.06
C SER A 9 18.65 -8.65 -11.95
N ALA A 10 19.67 -8.42 -11.12
CA ALA A 10 20.73 -9.42 -10.91
C ALA A 10 20.17 -10.73 -10.32
N LEU A 11 19.23 -10.63 -9.37
CA LEU A 11 18.55 -11.81 -8.82
C LEU A 11 17.71 -12.54 -9.88
N GLU A 12 17.03 -11.81 -10.76
CA GLU A 12 16.28 -12.38 -11.89
C GLU A 12 17.20 -13.08 -12.90
N GLU A 13 18.41 -12.58 -13.10
CA GLU A 13 19.46 -13.16 -13.94
C GLU A 13 20.19 -14.35 -13.28
N GLY A 14 19.85 -14.66 -12.01
CA GLY A 14 20.40 -15.83 -11.31
C GLY A 14 21.68 -15.56 -10.52
N TYR A 15 22.06 -14.31 -10.29
CA TYR A 15 23.16 -14.01 -9.37
C TYR A 15 22.83 -14.47 -7.96
N SER A 16 23.81 -15.11 -7.29
CA SER A 16 23.63 -15.56 -5.91
C SER A 16 23.65 -14.40 -4.92
N ILE A 17 23.02 -14.60 -3.77
CA ILE A 17 23.02 -13.63 -2.65
C ILE A 17 24.47 -13.32 -2.23
N GLU A 18 25.33 -14.33 -2.15
CA GLU A 18 26.73 -14.21 -1.78
C GLU A 18 27.47 -13.29 -2.75
N ARG A 19 27.26 -13.48 -4.07
CA ARG A 19 27.89 -12.66 -5.08
C ARG A 19 27.43 -11.21 -5.02
N ILE A 20 26.13 -10.98 -4.82
CA ILE A 20 25.57 -9.63 -4.66
C ILE A 20 26.09 -8.98 -3.38
N HIS A 21 26.20 -9.74 -2.29
CA HIS A 21 26.80 -9.26 -1.04
C HIS A 21 28.27 -8.87 -1.22
N GLU A 22 29.06 -9.68 -1.90
CA GLU A 22 30.47 -9.35 -2.21
C GLU A 22 30.62 -8.01 -2.93
N LEU A 23 29.74 -7.73 -3.88
CA LEU A 23 29.76 -6.52 -4.70
C LEU A 23 29.22 -5.28 -3.99
N THR A 24 28.19 -5.46 -3.17
CA THR A 24 27.40 -4.34 -2.61
C THR A 24 27.65 -4.09 -1.14
N LYS A 25 28.14 -5.09 -0.43
CA LYS A 25 28.25 -5.14 1.04
C LYS A 25 26.90 -5.03 1.77
N ILE A 26 25.78 -5.19 1.06
CA ILE A 26 24.46 -5.27 1.68
C ILE A 26 24.34 -6.60 2.40
N ASP A 27 23.81 -6.57 3.63
CA ASP A 27 23.63 -7.77 4.45
C ASP A 27 22.78 -8.82 3.71
N PRO A 28 23.20 -10.11 3.72
CA PRO A 28 22.49 -11.21 3.07
C PRO A 28 21.03 -11.35 3.48
N TRP A 29 20.68 -10.97 4.71
CA TRP A 29 19.30 -11.00 5.17
C TRP A 29 18.37 -10.10 4.35
N PHE A 30 18.81 -8.87 4.06
CA PHE A 30 18.04 -7.96 3.20
C PHE A 30 17.98 -8.46 1.75
N LEU A 31 19.10 -9.00 1.24
CA LEU A 31 19.13 -9.60 -0.11
C LEU A 31 18.17 -10.79 -0.21
N GLY A 32 18.10 -11.62 0.85
CA GLY A 32 17.14 -12.71 0.95
C GLY A 32 15.68 -12.23 0.90
N LYS A 33 15.36 -11.10 1.54
CA LYS A 33 14.01 -10.51 1.47
C LYS A 33 13.69 -10.01 0.05
N LEU A 34 14.63 -9.37 -0.63
CA LEU A 34 14.46 -8.98 -2.02
C LEU A 34 14.29 -10.19 -2.94
N LYS A 35 15.08 -11.25 -2.71
CA LYS A 35 14.96 -12.50 -3.46
C LYS A 35 13.56 -13.11 -3.34
N ASN A 36 12.95 -13.10 -2.15
CA ASN A 36 11.59 -13.61 -1.98
C ASN A 36 10.58 -12.87 -2.88
N ILE A 37 10.73 -11.56 -3.06
CA ILE A 37 9.89 -10.77 -3.96
C ILE A 37 10.13 -11.16 -5.42
N VAL A 38 11.40 -11.30 -5.83
CA VAL A 38 11.77 -11.69 -7.19
C VAL A 38 11.27 -13.09 -7.52
N ASP A 39 11.49 -14.06 -6.64
CA ASP A 39 11.01 -15.45 -6.81
C ASP A 39 9.49 -15.49 -6.94
N TYR A 40 8.80 -14.65 -6.16
CA TYR A 40 7.33 -14.60 -6.23
C TYR A 40 6.82 -13.93 -7.51
N LYS A 41 7.50 -12.90 -8.01
CA LYS A 41 7.25 -12.32 -9.34
C LYS A 41 7.37 -13.40 -10.44
N ILE A 42 8.44 -14.21 -10.39
CA ILE A 42 8.64 -15.32 -11.33
C ILE A 42 7.48 -16.32 -11.23
N LYS A 43 7.08 -16.70 -10.01
CA LYS A 43 5.93 -17.59 -9.78
C LYS A 43 4.63 -17.01 -10.37
N LEU A 44 4.33 -15.74 -10.16
CA LEU A 44 3.16 -15.09 -10.76
C LEU A 44 3.21 -15.12 -12.28
N SER A 45 4.39 -14.97 -12.87
CA SER A 45 4.59 -15.00 -14.33
C SER A 45 4.40 -16.37 -14.97
N THR A 46 4.24 -17.45 -14.19
CA THR A 46 3.90 -18.79 -14.73
C THR A 46 2.43 -18.89 -15.09
N TYR A 47 1.57 -18.05 -14.56
CA TYR A 47 0.15 -17.97 -14.91
C TYR A 47 -0.07 -17.10 -16.14
N ASN A 48 -1.18 -17.30 -16.83
CA ASN A 48 -1.54 -16.54 -18.05
C ASN A 48 -2.96 -15.93 -17.98
N LYS A 49 -3.74 -16.27 -16.94
CA LYS A 49 -5.07 -15.74 -16.69
C LYS A 49 -5.22 -15.43 -15.19
N ILE A 50 -5.97 -14.41 -14.89
CA ILE A 50 -6.22 -13.99 -13.50
C ILE A 50 -7.08 -15.03 -12.78
N GLU A 51 -8.04 -15.62 -13.48
CA GLU A 51 -8.95 -16.62 -12.95
C GLU A 51 -8.25 -17.93 -12.56
N ASP A 52 -7.08 -18.20 -13.14
CA ASP A 52 -6.28 -19.39 -12.84
C ASP A 52 -5.40 -19.23 -11.59
N LEU A 53 -5.36 -18.02 -10.98
CA LEU A 53 -4.60 -17.77 -9.76
C LEU A 53 -5.27 -18.43 -8.55
N PRO A 54 -4.61 -19.40 -7.88
CA PRO A 54 -5.13 -19.96 -6.64
C PRO A 54 -5.24 -18.88 -5.55
N GLU A 55 -6.20 -19.08 -4.63
CA GLU A 55 -6.43 -18.12 -3.52
C GLU A 55 -5.18 -17.88 -2.70
N ASP A 56 -4.47 -18.94 -2.32
CA ASP A 56 -3.26 -18.88 -1.51
C ASP A 56 -2.14 -18.09 -2.21
N VAL A 57 -2.00 -18.29 -3.53
CA VAL A 57 -1.01 -17.55 -4.35
C VAL A 57 -1.36 -16.08 -4.41
N LEU A 58 -2.62 -15.76 -4.68
CA LEU A 58 -3.06 -14.36 -4.76
C LEU A 58 -2.97 -13.67 -3.40
N ARG A 59 -3.37 -14.34 -2.32
CA ARG A 59 -3.26 -13.84 -0.95
C ARG A 59 -1.80 -13.55 -0.58
N GLN A 60 -0.90 -14.49 -0.84
CA GLN A 60 0.51 -14.32 -0.55
C GLN A 60 1.15 -13.20 -1.39
N ALA A 61 0.74 -13.02 -2.64
CA ALA A 61 1.16 -11.88 -3.45
C ALA A 61 0.77 -10.55 -2.78
N LYS A 62 -0.46 -10.44 -2.29
CA LYS A 62 -0.91 -9.24 -1.57
C LYS A 62 -0.15 -9.02 -0.25
N VAL A 63 0.14 -10.07 0.51
CA VAL A 63 0.96 -10.01 1.73
C VAL A 63 2.38 -9.54 1.44
N LEU A 64 2.96 -9.95 0.31
CA LEU A 64 4.29 -9.51 -0.14
C LEU A 64 4.31 -8.09 -0.72
N GLY A 65 3.15 -7.43 -0.85
CA GLY A 65 3.05 -6.05 -1.28
C GLY A 65 2.85 -5.84 -2.78
N PHE A 66 2.59 -6.89 -3.56
CA PHE A 66 2.24 -6.74 -4.97
C PHE A 66 0.90 -6.02 -5.12
N SER A 67 0.89 -4.93 -5.88
CA SER A 67 -0.35 -4.24 -6.24
C SER A 67 -1.16 -5.07 -7.26
N ASP A 68 -2.47 -4.80 -7.34
CA ASP A 68 -3.33 -5.44 -8.35
C ASP A 68 -2.80 -5.17 -9.76
N PHE A 69 -2.23 -3.97 -9.99
CA PHE A 69 -1.56 -3.60 -11.22
C PHE A 69 -0.33 -4.49 -11.53
N GLN A 70 0.54 -4.72 -10.55
CA GLN A 70 1.73 -5.55 -10.73
C GLN A 70 1.35 -7.02 -10.99
N ILE A 71 0.34 -7.53 -10.26
CA ILE A 71 -0.18 -8.89 -10.47
C ILE A 71 -0.73 -9.03 -11.89
N ALA A 72 -1.58 -8.08 -12.33
CA ALA A 72 -2.09 -8.09 -13.70
C ALA A 72 -0.96 -8.12 -14.74
N ARG A 73 0.04 -7.26 -14.58
CA ARG A 73 1.18 -7.16 -15.51
C ARG A 73 1.98 -8.46 -15.58
N PHE A 74 2.23 -9.12 -14.45
CA PHE A 74 3.04 -10.35 -14.42
C PHE A 74 2.28 -11.54 -14.96
N VAL A 75 0.98 -11.65 -14.66
CA VAL A 75 0.14 -12.75 -15.09
C VAL A 75 -0.23 -12.62 -16.56
N LEU A 76 -0.72 -11.47 -16.99
CA LEU A 76 -1.21 -11.29 -18.36
C LEU A 76 -0.12 -10.97 -19.37
N LYS A 77 1.07 -10.55 -18.90
CA LYS A 77 2.21 -10.18 -19.76
C LYS A 77 1.83 -9.14 -20.82
N SER A 78 0.81 -8.34 -20.51
CA SER A 78 0.18 -7.40 -21.41
C SER A 78 0.71 -5.99 -21.18
N ASN A 79 0.79 -5.23 -22.27
CA ASN A 79 0.94 -3.78 -22.24
C ASN A 79 -0.39 -3.09 -22.60
N GLY A 80 -1.51 -3.79 -22.39
CA GLY A 80 -2.84 -3.38 -22.80
C GLY A 80 -3.51 -2.35 -21.88
N ASN A 81 -4.84 -2.45 -21.74
CA ASN A 81 -5.60 -1.53 -20.90
C ASN A 81 -5.40 -1.86 -19.41
N MET A 82 -4.39 -1.22 -18.82
CA MET A 82 -3.96 -1.45 -17.44
C MET A 82 -5.07 -1.19 -16.41
N GLU A 83 -5.97 -0.26 -16.66
CA GLU A 83 -7.09 0.05 -15.77
C GLU A 83 -8.06 -1.14 -15.70
N LYS A 84 -8.46 -1.67 -16.87
CA LYS A 84 -9.34 -2.82 -16.96
C LYS A 84 -8.74 -4.06 -16.31
N GLU A 85 -7.45 -4.29 -16.55
CA GLU A 85 -6.71 -5.43 -16.01
C GLU A 85 -6.56 -5.35 -14.49
N ASN A 86 -6.27 -4.16 -13.95
CA ASN A 86 -6.23 -3.87 -12.53
C ASN A 86 -7.60 -4.15 -11.85
N LEU A 87 -8.69 -3.67 -12.45
CA LEU A 87 -10.04 -3.94 -11.97
C LEU A 87 -10.39 -5.44 -12.01
N ALA A 88 -9.89 -6.21 -12.98
CA ALA A 88 -10.11 -7.64 -13.05
C ALA A 88 -9.44 -8.38 -11.88
N VAL A 89 -8.18 -8.05 -11.56
CA VAL A 89 -7.49 -8.60 -10.38
C VAL A 89 -8.25 -8.23 -9.11
N ARG A 90 -8.64 -6.96 -8.97
CA ARG A 90 -9.42 -6.48 -7.82
C ARG A 90 -10.74 -7.24 -7.67
N ALA A 91 -11.49 -7.44 -8.74
CA ALA A 91 -12.74 -8.19 -8.72
C ALA A 91 -12.51 -9.66 -8.29
N HIS A 92 -11.49 -10.30 -8.85
CA HIS A 92 -11.14 -11.68 -8.54
C HIS A 92 -10.74 -11.85 -7.07
N ARG A 93 -9.82 -11.02 -6.54
CA ARG A 93 -9.42 -11.13 -5.14
C ARG A 93 -10.57 -10.84 -4.17
N LYS A 94 -11.47 -9.89 -4.50
CA LYS A 94 -12.65 -9.61 -3.67
C LYS A 94 -13.63 -10.79 -3.66
N ALA A 95 -13.82 -11.46 -4.79
CA ALA A 95 -14.65 -12.67 -4.87
C ALA A 95 -14.08 -13.81 -4.01
N LEU A 96 -12.75 -13.88 -3.84
CA LEU A 96 -12.05 -14.83 -2.97
C LEU A 96 -11.97 -14.34 -1.50
N GLY A 97 -12.57 -13.19 -1.15
CA GLY A 97 -12.51 -12.65 0.21
C GLY A 97 -11.11 -12.12 0.61
N ILE A 98 -10.25 -11.81 -0.38
CA ILE A 98 -8.93 -11.23 -0.12
C ILE A 98 -9.08 -9.71 -0.06
N LEU A 99 -9.25 -9.19 1.14
CA LEU A 99 -9.41 -7.78 1.45
C LEU A 99 -8.35 -7.34 2.46
N PRO A 100 -7.88 -6.08 2.39
CA PRO A 100 -6.98 -5.56 3.41
C PRO A 100 -7.71 -5.37 4.73
N ALA A 101 -7.00 -5.52 5.83
CA ALA A 101 -7.46 -5.15 7.14
C ALA A 101 -6.98 -3.75 7.50
N VAL A 102 -7.83 -2.95 8.16
CA VAL A 102 -7.45 -1.65 8.70
C VAL A 102 -6.92 -1.82 10.11
N LYS A 103 -5.70 -1.37 10.32
CA LYS A 103 -5.00 -1.46 11.60
C LYS A 103 -4.62 -0.08 12.12
N ARG A 104 -4.53 0.03 13.42
CA ARG A 104 -4.07 1.24 14.11
C ARG A 104 -2.56 1.19 14.30
N ILE A 105 -1.89 2.31 14.03
CA ILE A 105 -0.47 2.45 14.33
C ILE A 105 -0.35 2.66 15.84
N ASN A 106 0.38 1.76 16.51
CA ASN A 106 0.69 1.94 17.92
C ASN A 106 1.95 2.77 18.09
N THR A 107 1.81 3.96 18.68
CA THR A 107 2.89 4.93 18.87
C THR A 107 3.58 4.82 20.23
N VAL A 108 3.09 3.92 21.11
CA VAL A 108 3.59 3.72 22.48
C VAL A 108 4.07 2.29 22.73
N ALA A 109 4.55 1.61 21.71
CA ALA A 109 5.12 0.26 21.75
C ALA A 109 4.21 -0.79 22.43
N SER A 110 2.91 -0.61 22.35
CA SER A 110 1.88 -1.45 23.02
C SER A 110 1.92 -1.46 24.54
N GLU A 111 2.62 -0.54 25.17
CA GLU A 111 2.63 -0.39 26.64
C GLU A 111 1.28 0.12 27.18
N HIS A 112 0.56 0.87 26.36
CA HIS A 112 -0.78 1.37 26.66
C HIS A 112 -1.71 1.22 25.48
N PRO A 113 -3.05 1.16 25.70
CA PRO A 113 -4.02 1.18 24.62
C PRO A 113 -3.86 2.43 23.76
N GLU A 114 -3.64 2.24 22.47
CA GLU A 114 -3.50 3.34 21.51
C GLU A 114 -4.88 3.86 21.11
N LEU A 115 -5.10 5.16 21.27
CA LEU A 115 -6.35 5.83 20.95
C LEU A 115 -6.24 6.80 19.76
N THR A 116 -5.03 6.94 19.17
CA THR A 116 -4.85 7.80 18.02
C THR A 116 -5.66 7.33 16.82
N ASN A 117 -5.94 8.24 15.92
CA ASN A 117 -6.64 7.98 14.67
C ASN A 117 -5.68 7.60 13.51
N TYR A 118 -4.45 7.22 13.81
CA TYR A 118 -3.43 6.81 12.84
C TYR A 118 -3.68 5.37 12.38
N LEU A 119 -3.99 5.22 11.12
CA LEU A 119 -4.41 3.96 10.52
C LEU A 119 -3.55 3.60 9.32
N TYR A 120 -3.50 2.31 9.00
CA TYR A 120 -2.91 1.79 7.77
C TYR A 120 -3.66 0.54 7.30
N MET A 121 -3.51 0.19 6.04
CA MET A 121 -4.09 -1.03 5.48
C MET A 121 -3.02 -2.10 5.24
N THR A 122 -3.36 -3.34 5.56
CA THR A 122 -2.45 -4.49 5.39
C THR A 122 -3.20 -5.76 5.02
N TYR A 123 -2.56 -6.63 4.24
CA TYR A 123 -3.05 -7.99 3.96
C TYR A 123 -2.38 -9.04 4.87
N ALA A 124 -1.43 -8.63 5.72
CA ALA A 124 -0.67 -9.56 6.57
C ALA A 124 -1.45 -10.08 7.78
N THR A 125 -2.64 -9.55 8.03
CA THR A 125 -3.50 -9.94 9.17
C THR A 125 -4.96 -9.83 8.80
N THR A 126 -5.84 -10.30 9.68
CA THR A 126 -7.29 -10.20 9.57
C THR A 126 -7.88 -9.37 10.72
N GLY A 127 -9.13 -8.94 10.56
CA GLY A 127 -9.83 -8.12 11.54
C GLY A 127 -9.43 -6.64 11.48
N TYR A 128 -10.31 -5.80 11.97
CA TYR A 128 -10.21 -4.35 11.93
C TYR A 128 -10.06 -3.80 13.34
N ASP A 129 -9.18 -2.82 13.52
CA ASP A 129 -9.01 -2.12 14.80
C ASP A 129 -9.97 -0.93 14.94
N VAL A 130 -10.73 -0.63 13.89
CA VAL A 130 -11.70 0.47 13.87
C VAL A 130 -13.03 0.03 13.30
N ASN A 131 -14.11 0.66 13.80
CA ASN A 131 -15.44 0.49 13.24
C ASN A 131 -15.67 1.50 12.10
N TYR A 132 -16.34 1.08 11.04
CA TYR A 132 -16.76 2.00 9.99
C TYR A 132 -17.84 2.96 10.47
N TYR A 133 -17.85 4.16 9.90
CA TYR A 133 -18.94 5.12 10.13
C TYR A 133 -20.22 4.62 9.45
N LYS A 134 -21.11 4.06 10.26
CA LYS A 134 -22.44 3.65 9.78
C LYS A 134 -23.39 4.83 9.93
N ASN A 135 -24.10 5.17 8.84
CA ASN A 135 -25.10 6.24 8.80
C ASN A 135 -24.57 7.67 9.03
N GLU A 136 -23.26 7.87 9.00
CA GLU A 136 -22.65 9.19 9.06
C GLU A 136 -22.12 9.58 7.68
N LYS A 137 -22.33 10.83 7.29
CA LYS A 137 -21.75 11.36 6.06
C LYS A 137 -20.27 11.60 6.29
N SER A 138 -19.44 11.09 5.40
CA SER A 138 -17.99 11.27 5.44
C SER A 138 -17.45 11.85 4.14
N VAL A 139 -16.34 12.56 4.25
CA VAL A 139 -15.57 13.08 3.10
C VAL A 139 -14.15 12.56 3.22
N VAL A 140 -13.66 11.94 2.16
CA VAL A 140 -12.25 11.53 2.02
C VAL A 140 -11.50 12.64 1.31
N VAL A 141 -10.43 13.11 1.93
CA VAL A 141 -9.50 14.07 1.37
C VAL A 141 -8.21 13.33 1.02
N LEU A 142 -7.82 13.40 -0.24
CA LEU A 142 -6.55 12.84 -0.71
C LEU A 142 -5.46 13.89 -0.53
N GLY A 143 -4.46 13.56 0.25
CA GLY A 143 -3.31 14.42 0.50
C GLY A 143 -2.30 14.43 -0.66
N SER A 144 -1.11 14.93 -0.40
CA SER A 144 -0.01 14.84 -1.34
C SER A 144 0.63 13.44 -1.28
N GLY A 145 0.99 12.87 -2.39
CA GLY A 145 1.66 11.57 -2.46
C GLY A 145 3.03 11.53 -1.74
N ALA A 146 3.98 10.76 -2.26
CA ALA A 146 5.30 10.63 -1.68
C ALA A 146 5.98 11.99 -1.52
N TYR A 147 6.52 12.24 -0.31
CA TYR A 147 7.22 13.48 0.03
C TYR A 147 8.44 13.71 -0.89
N ARG A 148 8.58 14.95 -1.33
CA ARG A 148 9.79 15.44 -2.00
C ARG A 148 10.19 16.75 -1.37
N ILE A 149 11.47 16.94 -1.08
CA ILE A 149 11.98 18.24 -0.66
C ILE A 149 11.64 19.29 -1.71
N GLY A 150 11.02 20.38 -1.29
CA GLY A 150 10.57 21.46 -2.18
C GLY A 150 9.24 21.22 -2.90
N SER A 151 8.52 20.12 -2.62
CA SER A 151 7.16 19.95 -3.11
C SER A 151 6.16 20.19 -1.99
N SER A 152 5.35 21.16 -2.17
CA SER A 152 3.91 21.22 -2.00
C SER A 152 3.40 21.42 -0.58
N VAL A 153 3.95 22.38 0.13
CA VAL A 153 3.26 23.03 1.27
C VAL A 153 1.86 23.49 0.83
N GLU A 154 1.71 23.89 -0.43
CA GLU A 154 0.44 24.32 -1.01
C GLU A 154 -0.60 23.21 -1.05
N PHE A 155 -0.22 22.00 -1.40
CA PHE A 155 -1.13 20.84 -1.42
C PHE A 155 -1.55 20.46 -0.01
N ASP A 156 -0.65 20.52 0.96
CA ASP A 156 -0.97 20.26 2.34
C ASP A 156 -1.93 21.31 2.90
N TRP A 157 -1.69 22.59 2.60
CA TRP A 157 -2.61 23.67 2.97
C TRP A 157 -4.01 23.48 2.38
N CYS A 158 -4.13 23.07 1.12
CA CYS A 158 -5.40 22.74 0.49
C CYS A 158 -6.08 21.57 1.23
N SER A 159 -5.33 20.53 1.57
CA SER A 159 -5.83 19.36 2.30
C SER A 159 -6.34 19.74 3.69
N VAL A 160 -5.60 20.54 4.44
CA VAL A 160 -6.00 21.05 5.76
C VAL A 160 -7.32 21.83 5.66
N ASN A 161 -7.41 22.76 4.72
CA ASN A 161 -8.64 23.55 4.53
C ASN A 161 -9.83 22.68 4.13
N ALA A 162 -9.63 21.69 3.26
CA ALA A 162 -10.69 20.77 2.84
C ALA A 162 -11.21 19.95 4.03
N VAL A 163 -10.31 19.38 4.84
CA VAL A 163 -10.66 18.60 6.04
C VAL A 163 -11.40 19.48 7.05
N GLN A 164 -10.89 20.66 7.37
CA GLN A 164 -11.51 21.58 8.31
C GLN A 164 -12.91 22.04 7.83
N THR A 165 -13.05 22.30 6.51
CA THR A 165 -14.34 22.68 5.94
C THR A 165 -15.34 21.53 6.02
N ALA A 166 -14.92 20.29 5.71
CA ALA A 166 -15.77 19.11 5.87
C ALA A 166 -16.30 18.98 7.31
N ARG A 167 -15.42 19.13 8.31
CA ARG A 167 -15.79 19.09 9.73
C ARG A 167 -16.78 20.21 10.10
N LYS A 168 -16.54 21.45 9.65
CA LYS A 168 -17.45 22.59 9.90
C LYS A 168 -18.84 22.36 9.30
N LEU A 169 -18.92 21.62 8.21
CA LEU A 169 -20.20 21.25 7.55
C LEU A 169 -20.85 20.00 8.17
N GLY A 170 -20.29 19.45 9.23
CA GLY A 170 -20.84 18.29 9.95
C GLY A 170 -20.55 16.94 9.31
N TYR A 171 -19.57 16.86 8.40
CA TYR A 171 -19.08 15.59 7.85
C TYR A 171 -17.97 15.01 8.72
N LYS A 172 -17.90 13.69 8.75
CA LYS A 172 -16.69 13.00 9.22
C LYS A 172 -15.58 13.18 8.20
N SER A 173 -14.45 13.65 8.64
CA SER A 173 -13.28 13.89 7.78
C SER A 173 -12.32 12.70 7.83
N ILE A 174 -11.95 12.23 6.65
CA ILE A 174 -10.99 11.14 6.47
C ILE A 174 -9.86 11.67 5.60
N MET A 175 -8.62 11.56 6.08
CA MET A 175 -7.43 11.92 5.30
C MET A 175 -6.71 10.64 4.88
N ILE A 176 -6.27 10.59 3.62
CA ILE A 176 -5.29 9.62 3.15
C ILE A 176 -4.06 10.39 2.71
N ASN A 177 -2.92 10.16 3.34
CA ASN A 177 -1.66 10.81 3.01
C ASN A 177 -0.49 9.84 3.19
N TYR A 178 0.49 9.94 2.32
CA TYR A 178 1.72 9.15 2.40
C TYR A 178 2.84 9.87 3.17
N ASN A 179 2.72 11.18 3.37
CA ASN A 179 3.70 11.98 4.11
C ASN A 179 3.32 12.05 5.59
N PRO A 180 4.12 11.48 6.52
CA PRO A 180 3.83 11.52 7.94
C PRO A 180 4.23 12.83 8.63
N GLU A 181 4.95 13.73 7.94
CA GLU A 181 5.55 14.94 8.53
C GLU A 181 4.95 16.22 7.93
N THR A 182 3.63 16.34 7.96
CA THR A 182 2.95 17.51 7.42
C THR A 182 1.69 17.83 8.24
N VAL A 183 1.23 19.07 8.23
CA VAL A 183 0.12 19.54 9.07
C VAL A 183 -1.17 18.76 8.87
N SER A 184 -1.48 18.33 7.63
CA SER A 184 -2.69 17.51 7.37
C SER A 184 -2.65 16.14 8.02
N THR A 185 -1.48 15.69 8.47
CA THR A 185 -1.28 14.40 9.17
C THR A 185 -1.08 14.57 10.68
N ASP A 186 -1.32 15.75 11.23
CA ASP A 186 -1.37 15.95 12.67
C ASP A 186 -2.58 15.24 13.28
N TYR A 187 -2.41 14.72 14.49
CA TYR A 187 -3.38 13.82 15.14
C TYR A 187 -4.78 14.42 15.34
N ASP A 188 -4.91 15.73 15.38
CA ASP A 188 -6.14 16.47 15.66
C ASP A 188 -6.79 17.07 14.40
N MET A 189 -6.15 16.93 13.24
CA MET A 189 -6.63 17.53 11.98
C MET A 189 -7.89 16.89 11.45
N CYS A 190 -8.00 15.57 11.51
CA CYS A 190 -9.13 14.83 10.94
C CYS A 190 -9.67 13.76 11.91
N ASP A 191 -10.85 13.22 11.60
CA ASP A 191 -11.45 12.15 12.42
C ASP A 191 -10.74 10.81 12.19
N ARG A 192 -10.19 10.57 10.98
CA ARG A 192 -9.37 9.40 10.63
C ARG A 192 -8.28 9.76 9.66
N LEU A 193 -7.09 9.23 9.91
CA LEU A 193 -5.92 9.43 9.10
C LEU A 193 -5.35 8.08 8.67
N TYR A 194 -5.33 7.84 7.37
CA TYR A 194 -4.69 6.68 6.77
C TYR A 194 -3.33 7.07 6.22
N PHE A 195 -2.29 6.45 6.76
CA PHE A 195 -0.95 6.48 6.19
C PHE A 195 -0.84 5.39 5.13
N ASP A 196 -1.12 5.76 3.90
CA ASP A 196 -1.07 4.83 2.77
C ASP A 196 -0.76 5.58 1.47
N GLU A 197 -0.39 4.84 0.44
CA GLU A 197 -0.15 5.42 -0.88
C GLU A 197 -1.46 5.89 -1.54
N LEU A 198 -1.35 6.92 -2.38
CA LEU A 198 -2.48 7.45 -3.14
C LEU A 198 -2.63 6.72 -4.49
N SER A 199 -2.61 5.39 -4.45
CA SER A 199 -2.88 4.57 -5.62
C SER A 199 -4.39 4.31 -5.77
N PHE A 200 -4.80 4.04 -7.00
CA PHE A 200 -6.19 3.69 -7.30
C PHE A 200 -6.70 2.51 -6.45
N GLU A 201 -5.86 1.50 -6.26
CA GLU A 201 -6.20 0.34 -5.44
C GLU A 201 -6.45 0.73 -3.97
N ARG A 202 -5.50 1.49 -3.38
CA ARG A 202 -5.57 1.84 -1.96
C ARG A 202 -6.72 2.78 -1.62
N VAL A 203 -7.00 3.71 -2.51
CA VAL A 203 -8.12 4.65 -2.32
C VAL A 203 -9.47 3.96 -2.45
N LEU A 204 -9.58 2.91 -3.27
CA LEU A 204 -10.84 2.16 -3.46
C LEU A 204 -11.05 1.05 -2.41
N ASP A 205 -10.02 0.64 -1.69
CA ASP A 205 -10.10 -0.38 -0.65
C ASP A 205 -10.49 0.19 0.70
#